data_cadeef0b1b481ac53c971b302210b8a8
#
_entry.id   cadeef0b1b481ac53c971b302210b8a8
#
_cell.length_a   1.000
_cell.length_b   1.000
_cell.length_c   1.000
_cell.angle_alpha   90.00
_cell.angle_beta   90.00
_cell.angle_gamma   90.00
#
_symmetry.space_group_name_H-M   'P 1'
#
loop_
_entity.id
_entity.type
_entity.pdbx_description
1 polymer ?
#
loop_
_entity_poly.entity_id
_entity_poly.type
_entity_poly.pdbx_seq_one_letter_code
_entity_poly.pdbx_strand_id
1 'polypeptide(L)'
;LIKHGMTSYEIHTDGTFRIYGRIPSQDDIYEVAMNHNLRINEKIFDILYELLGIVSVEEVIEKFQSFFKKEMGKEITIKYSESASELNLTNRSLVLPISSKNSGSLGSVEMHGNFTVDEALGFLAFYDSLVSIVEGIIISYRLEQLLKSALDTVFATLNKRVRLGEHELKMMQKIASKIAKFENLNEEEVELALRTVNVGYVGIRDELFERIKSGNISPEDYQEFLKHVDYGYEILRDMEAPNFIIEACLYHHEFLDGSGLRGLKESDIPRISLAVGFAENVVLFKWDESKLKGKYPESFFNLLRQVGSDLS
;
A
#
# COMPACT_ATOMS: atom_id res chain seq x y z
N LEU A 1 -0.38 -32.09 34.09
CA LEU A 1 -1.31 -31.71 33.01
C LEU A 1 -2.57 -31.11 33.60
N ILE A 2 -2.85 -29.88 33.26
CA ILE A 2 -4.08 -29.18 33.61
C ILE A 2 -4.91 -29.12 32.33
N LYS A 3 -6.20 -29.49 32.40
CA LYS A 3 -7.13 -29.35 31.29
C LYS A 3 -8.22 -28.37 31.72
N HIS A 4 -8.42 -27.35 30.90
CA HIS A 4 -9.52 -26.40 31.08
C HIS A 4 -10.20 -26.17 29.73
N GLY A 5 -11.46 -26.55 29.64
CA GLY A 5 -12.15 -26.54 28.36
C GLY A 5 -11.46 -27.42 27.30
N MET A 6 -11.11 -26.83 26.16
CA MET A 6 -10.43 -27.50 25.04
C MET A 6 -8.92 -27.16 24.98
N THR A 7 -8.40 -26.46 26.00
CA THR A 7 -6.98 -26.10 26.12
C THR A 7 -6.31 -26.98 27.16
N SER A 8 -5.10 -27.42 26.86
CA SER A 8 -4.27 -28.23 27.75
C SER A 8 -3.05 -27.44 28.19
N TYR A 9 -2.79 -27.47 29.49
CA TYR A 9 -1.67 -26.78 30.14
C TYR A 9 -0.75 -27.85 30.80
N GLU A 10 0.46 -27.99 30.30
CA GLU A 10 1.50 -28.82 30.87
C GLU A 10 2.51 -27.87 31.51
N ILE A 11 2.55 -27.80 32.85
CA ILE A 11 3.39 -26.87 33.58
C ILE A 11 4.14 -27.68 34.61
N HIS A 12 5.48 -27.58 34.62
CA HIS A 12 6.37 -28.32 35.47
C HIS A 12 7.02 -27.43 36.53
N THR A 13 7.44 -28.02 37.62
CA THR A 13 8.07 -27.33 38.77
C THR A 13 9.41 -26.70 38.42
N ASP A 14 10.08 -27.18 37.36
CA ASP A 14 11.31 -26.59 36.81
C ASP A 14 11.07 -25.36 35.92
N GLY A 15 9.82 -24.94 35.77
CA GLY A 15 9.43 -23.78 34.95
C GLY A 15 9.24 -24.12 33.47
N THR A 16 9.41 -25.38 33.04
CA THR A 16 9.07 -25.77 31.67
C THR A 16 7.56 -25.86 31.51
N PHE A 17 7.06 -25.47 30.32
CA PHE A 17 5.62 -25.51 30.05
C PHE A 17 5.31 -25.83 28.60
N ARG A 18 4.08 -26.28 28.37
CA ARG A 18 3.43 -26.37 27.06
C ARG A 18 1.95 -26.07 27.22
N ILE A 19 1.43 -25.14 26.42
CA ILE A 19 0.00 -24.81 26.35
C ILE A 19 -0.43 -25.02 24.90
N TYR A 20 -1.45 -25.86 24.69
CA TYR A 20 -1.86 -26.22 23.33
C TYR A 20 -3.35 -26.55 23.26
N GLY A 21 -3.89 -26.55 22.04
CA GLY A 21 -5.30 -26.82 21.75
C GLY A 21 -6.00 -25.64 21.15
N ARG A 22 -7.19 -25.29 21.63
CA ARG A 22 -7.93 -24.11 21.18
C ARG A 22 -7.55 -22.89 22.01
N ILE A 23 -7.76 -21.72 21.44
CA ILE A 23 -7.64 -20.45 22.18
C ILE A 23 -8.67 -20.48 23.32
N PRO A 24 -8.25 -20.35 24.60
CA PRO A 24 -9.16 -20.29 25.73
C PRO A 24 -9.88 -18.93 25.79
N SER A 25 -11.00 -18.86 26.49
CA SER A 25 -11.59 -17.59 26.86
C SER A 25 -10.74 -16.85 27.91
N GLN A 26 -10.92 -15.55 28.05
CA GLN A 26 -10.23 -14.77 29.09
C GLN A 26 -10.56 -15.29 30.49
N ASP A 27 -11.85 -15.62 30.74
CA ASP A 27 -12.28 -16.16 32.03
C ASP A 27 -11.57 -17.48 32.35
N ASP A 28 -11.45 -18.39 31.34
CA ASP A 28 -10.73 -19.65 31.48
C ASP A 28 -9.24 -19.42 31.87
N ILE A 29 -8.58 -18.42 31.26
CA ILE A 29 -7.18 -18.10 31.54
C ILE A 29 -7.03 -17.60 32.98
N TYR A 30 -7.87 -16.65 33.41
CA TYR A 30 -7.83 -16.12 34.77
C TYR A 30 -8.18 -17.20 35.80
N GLU A 31 -9.15 -18.07 35.53
CA GLU A 31 -9.51 -19.18 36.42
C GLU A 31 -8.35 -20.18 36.58
N VAL A 32 -7.69 -20.57 35.48
CA VAL A 32 -6.50 -21.42 35.53
C VAL A 32 -5.37 -20.77 36.30
N ALA A 33 -5.11 -19.49 36.06
CA ALA A 33 -4.06 -18.75 36.76
C ALA A 33 -4.32 -18.71 38.28
N MET A 34 -5.54 -18.37 38.68
CA MET A 34 -5.92 -18.29 40.12
C MET A 34 -5.87 -19.66 40.79
N ASN A 35 -6.48 -20.69 40.20
CA ASN A 35 -6.61 -22.01 40.81
C ASN A 35 -5.25 -22.74 40.94
N HIS A 36 -4.26 -22.39 40.12
CA HIS A 36 -2.97 -23.01 40.08
C HIS A 36 -1.82 -22.10 40.50
N ASN A 37 -2.13 -20.92 41.10
CA ASN A 37 -1.16 -19.95 41.59
C ASN A 37 -0.15 -19.52 40.49
N LEU A 38 -0.62 -19.36 39.26
CA LEU A 38 0.14 -18.83 38.14
C LEU A 38 -0.08 -17.32 38.00
N ARG A 39 0.83 -16.64 37.36
CA ARG A 39 0.72 -15.21 37.12
C ARG A 39 0.38 -14.93 35.65
N ILE A 40 -0.18 -13.77 35.41
CA ILE A 40 -0.38 -13.22 34.07
C ILE A 40 0.54 -12.01 33.94
N ASN A 41 1.42 -12.04 32.93
CA ASN A 41 2.32 -10.91 32.72
C ASN A 41 1.59 -9.80 31.95
N GLU A 42 1.03 -8.85 32.70
CA GLU A 42 0.27 -7.72 32.15
C GLU A 42 1.13 -6.75 31.33
N LYS A 43 2.47 -6.76 31.47
CA LYS A 43 3.34 -5.94 30.64
C LYS A 43 3.20 -6.25 29.15
N ILE A 44 2.79 -7.47 28.78
CA ILE A 44 2.52 -7.84 27.39
C ILE A 44 1.42 -6.93 26.79
N PHE A 45 0.53 -6.40 27.62
CA PHE A 45 -0.51 -5.48 27.14
C PHE A 45 0.04 -4.14 26.66
N ASP A 46 1.16 -3.68 27.19
CA ASP A 46 1.74 -2.38 26.85
C ASP A 46 2.15 -2.32 25.36
N ILE A 47 2.47 -3.46 24.75
CA ILE A 47 2.78 -3.53 23.31
C ILE A 47 1.61 -3.07 22.44
N LEU A 48 0.36 -3.29 22.88
CA LEU A 48 -0.81 -2.93 22.09
C LEU A 48 -0.87 -1.42 21.81
N TYR A 49 -0.39 -0.58 22.75
CA TYR A 49 -0.34 0.87 22.54
C TYR A 49 0.71 1.26 21.48
N GLU A 50 1.80 0.51 21.40
CA GLU A 50 2.85 0.75 20.40
C GLU A 50 2.45 0.29 18.99
N LEU A 51 1.42 -0.57 18.89
CA LEU A 51 0.87 -1.04 17.61
C LEU A 51 -0.20 -0.13 17.03
N LEU A 52 -0.69 0.86 17.77
CA LEU A 52 -1.69 1.78 17.28
C LEU A 52 -1.14 2.66 16.14
N GLY A 53 -1.84 2.68 15.02
CA GLY A 53 -1.45 3.48 13.85
C GLY A 53 -0.44 2.81 12.92
N ILE A 54 -0.01 1.58 13.20
CA ILE A 54 0.84 0.79 12.31
C ILE A 54 0.00 0.26 11.14
N VAL A 55 0.60 0.24 9.96
CA VAL A 55 -0.06 -0.18 8.70
C VAL A 55 0.60 -1.37 8.01
N SER A 56 1.73 -1.87 8.51
CA SER A 56 2.43 -3.01 7.92
C SER A 56 2.73 -4.13 8.92
N VAL A 57 2.74 -5.37 8.44
CA VAL A 57 3.08 -6.55 9.25
C VAL A 57 4.55 -6.51 9.68
N GLU A 58 5.43 -6.03 8.82
CA GLU A 58 6.86 -5.88 9.08
C GLU A 58 7.11 -4.93 10.25
N GLU A 59 6.42 -3.80 10.28
CA GLU A 59 6.53 -2.83 11.37
C GLU A 59 5.99 -3.40 12.69
N VAL A 60 4.91 -4.19 12.65
CA VAL A 60 4.44 -4.94 13.83
C VAL A 60 5.53 -5.84 14.38
N ILE A 61 6.21 -6.62 13.51
CA ILE A 61 7.28 -7.52 13.90
C ILE A 61 8.43 -6.74 14.55
N GLU A 62 8.86 -5.64 13.96
CA GLU A 62 9.93 -4.78 14.50
C GLU A 62 9.58 -4.20 15.87
N LYS A 63 8.34 -3.73 16.03
CA LYS A 63 7.85 -3.21 17.31
C LYS A 63 7.84 -4.27 18.41
N PHE A 64 7.33 -5.47 18.10
CA PHE A 64 7.39 -6.59 19.05
C PHE A 64 8.81 -6.94 19.46
N GLN A 65 9.73 -7.07 18.50
CA GLN A 65 11.14 -7.38 18.80
C GLN A 65 11.80 -6.29 19.65
N SER A 66 11.54 -5.02 19.33
CA SER A 66 12.03 -3.87 20.08
C SER A 66 11.48 -3.85 21.50
N PHE A 67 10.19 -4.08 21.68
CA PHE A 67 9.51 -4.16 22.96
C PHE A 67 10.14 -5.24 23.86
N PHE A 68 10.29 -6.47 23.34
CA PHE A 68 10.88 -7.56 24.10
C PHE A 68 12.32 -7.28 24.51
N LYS A 69 13.10 -6.67 23.63
CA LYS A 69 14.48 -6.29 23.94
C LYS A 69 14.55 -5.20 25.00
N LYS A 70 13.73 -4.16 24.89
CA LYS A 70 13.75 -2.98 25.75
C LYS A 70 13.10 -3.23 27.11
N GLU A 71 11.90 -3.80 27.13
CA GLU A 71 11.08 -3.92 28.34
C GLU A 71 11.31 -5.23 29.10
N MET A 72 11.70 -6.29 28.37
CA MET A 72 11.85 -7.63 28.94
C MET A 72 13.30 -8.15 28.89
N GLY A 73 14.23 -7.41 28.30
CA GLY A 73 15.64 -7.80 28.18
C GLY A 73 15.86 -9.06 27.36
N LYS A 74 14.97 -9.39 26.43
CA LYS A 74 14.99 -10.62 25.64
C LYS A 74 15.10 -10.35 24.15
N GLU A 75 15.88 -11.17 23.46
CA GLU A 75 15.88 -11.21 22.00
C GLU A 75 14.93 -12.29 21.53
N ILE A 76 14.00 -11.93 20.65
CA ILE A 76 13.05 -12.85 20.03
C ILE A 76 13.09 -12.72 18.51
N THR A 77 12.78 -13.81 17.83
CA THR A 77 12.54 -13.82 16.38
C THR A 77 11.06 -14.06 16.13
N ILE A 78 10.45 -13.25 15.26
CA ILE A 78 9.03 -13.35 14.94
C ILE A 78 8.88 -13.66 13.46
N LYS A 79 7.95 -14.55 13.15
CA LYS A 79 7.54 -14.88 11.79
C LYS A 79 6.02 -14.81 11.69
N TYR A 80 5.52 -14.19 10.65
CA TYR A 80 4.13 -14.30 10.24
C TYR A 80 4.01 -15.31 9.10
N SER A 81 2.98 -16.14 9.14
CA SER A 81 2.63 -17.09 8.09
C SER A 81 1.14 -16.96 7.77
N GLU A 82 0.79 -16.92 6.49
CA GLU A 82 -0.61 -16.96 6.05
C GLU A 82 -1.27 -18.32 6.29
N SER A 83 -0.48 -19.36 6.61
CA SER A 83 -0.99 -20.69 6.93
C SER A 83 -1.58 -20.71 8.33
N ALA A 84 -2.74 -21.33 8.46
CA ALA A 84 -3.35 -21.59 9.76
C ALA A 84 -2.47 -22.55 10.57
N SER A 85 -2.29 -22.26 11.85
CA SER A 85 -1.61 -23.12 12.82
C SER A 85 -2.51 -23.32 14.04
N GLU A 86 -2.25 -24.38 14.80
CA GLU A 86 -2.88 -24.56 16.10
C GLU A 86 -2.08 -23.83 17.18
N LEU A 87 -2.77 -23.48 18.28
CA LEU A 87 -2.13 -22.92 19.47
C LEU A 87 -1.09 -23.90 20.01
N ASN A 88 0.15 -23.44 20.16
CA ASN A 88 1.20 -24.21 20.79
C ASN A 88 2.24 -23.26 21.41
N LEU A 89 2.20 -23.14 22.73
CA LEU A 89 3.07 -22.25 23.49
C LEU A 89 4.02 -23.08 24.35
N THR A 90 5.31 -22.81 24.25
CA THR A 90 6.36 -23.48 25.01
C THR A 90 7.40 -22.47 25.50
N ASN A 91 8.36 -22.90 26.31
CA ASN A 91 9.46 -22.04 26.72
C ASN A 91 10.32 -21.50 25.56
N ARG A 92 10.31 -22.12 24.39
CA ARG A 92 11.17 -21.76 23.27
C ARG A 92 10.41 -21.16 22.07
N SER A 93 9.11 -21.38 22.02
CA SER A 93 8.29 -20.97 20.88
C SER A 93 6.87 -20.70 21.32
N LEU A 94 6.31 -19.58 20.86
CA LEU A 94 4.90 -19.25 21.00
C LEU A 94 4.29 -19.22 19.60
N VAL A 95 3.44 -20.20 19.29
CA VAL A 95 2.66 -20.24 18.03
C VAL A 95 1.24 -19.85 18.36
N LEU A 96 0.81 -18.70 17.82
CA LEU A 96 -0.49 -18.11 18.02
C LEU A 96 -1.24 -18.07 16.66
N PRO A 97 -2.35 -18.80 16.51
CA PRO A 97 -3.20 -18.65 15.35
C PRO A 97 -3.80 -17.22 15.33
N ILE A 98 -3.90 -16.63 14.16
CA ILE A 98 -4.58 -15.34 13.96
C ILE A 98 -5.91 -15.64 13.27
N SER A 99 -6.99 -15.62 14.05
CA SER A 99 -8.33 -15.86 13.52
C SER A 99 -9.34 -14.99 14.23
N SER A 100 -10.25 -14.42 13.48
CA SER A 100 -11.37 -13.64 14.01
C SER A 100 -12.72 -14.23 13.63
N LYS A 101 -13.76 -13.81 14.34
CA LYS A 101 -15.15 -14.22 14.04
C LYS A 101 -15.62 -13.71 12.67
N ASN A 102 -15.09 -12.58 12.22
CA ASN A 102 -15.53 -11.93 10.99
C ASN A 102 -14.75 -12.41 9.76
N SER A 103 -13.42 -12.56 9.90
CA SER A 103 -12.52 -12.84 8.78
C SER A 103 -12.07 -14.30 8.71
N GLY A 104 -12.40 -15.12 9.71
CA GLY A 104 -11.93 -16.51 9.80
C GLY A 104 -10.43 -16.56 10.11
N SER A 105 -9.72 -17.54 9.54
CA SER A 105 -8.27 -17.66 9.72
C SER A 105 -7.53 -16.67 8.82
N LEU A 106 -6.68 -15.85 9.43
CA LEU A 106 -5.80 -14.89 8.76
C LEU A 106 -4.35 -15.37 8.72
N GLY A 107 -4.04 -16.50 9.37
CA GLY A 107 -2.71 -17.07 9.44
C GLY A 107 -2.28 -17.38 10.87
N SER A 108 -0.98 -17.29 11.14
CA SER A 108 -0.39 -17.50 12.46
C SER A 108 0.86 -16.65 12.67
N VAL A 109 1.12 -16.31 13.93
CA VAL A 109 2.37 -15.68 14.36
C VAL A 109 3.17 -16.70 15.17
N GLU A 110 4.42 -16.90 14.82
CA GLU A 110 5.37 -17.74 15.52
C GLU A 110 6.50 -16.87 16.07
N MET A 111 6.68 -16.92 17.39
CA MET A 111 7.74 -16.21 18.09
C MET A 111 8.71 -17.22 18.69
N HIS A 112 9.99 -17.09 18.39
CA HIS A 112 11.05 -17.89 18.95
C HIS A 112 11.88 -17.09 19.95
N GLY A 113 12.13 -17.65 21.12
CA GLY A 113 12.88 -17.01 22.19
C GLY A 113 12.89 -17.85 23.47
N ASN A 114 13.09 -17.18 24.59
CA ASN A 114 13.01 -17.82 25.91
C ASN A 114 11.83 -17.21 26.68
N PHE A 115 10.76 -17.97 26.82
CA PHE A 115 9.50 -17.52 27.41
C PHE A 115 9.23 -18.20 28.76
N THR A 116 8.56 -17.45 29.64
CA THR A 116 8.02 -18.00 30.90
C THR A 116 6.50 -18.30 30.71
N VAL A 117 5.97 -19.11 31.63
CA VAL A 117 4.54 -19.40 31.63
C VAL A 117 3.69 -18.13 31.86
N ASP A 118 4.17 -17.20 32.69
CA ASP A 118 3.50 -15.94 32.99
C ASP A 118 3.38 -15.06 31.73
N GLU A 119 4.40 -15.04 30.87
CA GLU A 119 4.38 -14.36 29.59
C GLU A 119 3.43 -15.04 28.60
N ALA A 120 3.44 -16.37 28.52
CA ALA A 120 2.51 -17.12 27.68
C ALA A 120 1.04 -16.90 28.09
N LEU A 121 0.76 -16.85 29.37
CA LEU A 121 -0.57 -16.50 29.88
C LEU A 121 -0.94 -15.04 29.58
N GLY A 122 0.04 -14.12 29.62
CA GLY A 122 -0.14 -12.73 29.19
C GLY A 122 -0.59 -12.63 27.73
N PHE A 123 0.07 -13.33 26.80
CA PHE A 123 -0.35 -13.37 25.40
C PHE A 123 -1.77 -13.92 25.22
N LEU A 124 -2.12 -14.97 25.96
CA LEU A 124 -3.48 -15.53 25.89
C LEU A 124 -4.51 -14.56 26.48
N ALA A 125 -4.21 -13.91 27.61
CA ALA A 125 -5.15 -12.97 28.24
C ALA A 125 -5.48 -11.76 27.35
N PHE A 126 -4.55 -11.32 26.51
CA PHE A 126 -4.73 -10.18 25.60
C PHE A 126 -4.88 -10.60 24.14
N TYR A 127 -5.08 -11.89 23.88
CA TYR A 127 -5.16 -12.46 22.54
C TYR A 127 -6.17 -11.76 21.63
N ASP A 128 -7.40 -11.56 22.09
CA ASP A 128 -8.47 -10.96 21.28
C ASP A 128 -8.12 -9.51 20.85
N SER A 129 -7.50 -8.74 21.74
CA SER A 129 -7.05 -7.37 21.44
C SER A 129 -5.92 -7.37 20.42
N LEU A 130 -4.94 -8.26 20.60
CA LEU A 130 -3.83 -8.44 19.67
C LEU A 130 -4.36 -8.84 18.28
N VAL A 131 -5.24 -9.84 18.22
CA VAL A 131 -5.83 -10.31 16.96
C VAL A 131 -6.60 -9.19 16.26
N SER A 132 -7.38 -8.40 16.99
CA SER A 132 -8.14 -7.30 16.39
C SER A 132 -7.24 -6.24 15.74
N ILE A 133 -6.12 -5.91 16.36
CA ILE A 133 -5.14 -4.97 15.79
C ILE A 133 -4.47 -5.57 14.55
N VAL A 134 -3.96 -6.80 14.66
CA VAL A 134 -3.28 -7.48 13.53
C VAL A 134 -4.26 -7.74 12.38
N GLU A 135 -5.51 -8.09 12.67
CA GLU A 135 -6.57 -8.23 11.66
C GLU A 135 -6.76 -6.94 10.88
N GLY A 136 -6.88 -5.80 11.58
CA GLY A 136 -7.03 -4.49 10.95
C GLY A 136 -5.86 -4.18 9.99
N ILE A 137 -4.64 -4.45 10.43
CA ILE A 137 -3.41 -4.25 9.62
C ILE A 137 -3.42 -5.15 8.39
N ILE A 138 -3.70 -6.45 8.55
CA ILE A 138 -3.72 -7.42 7.44
C ILE A 138 -4.81 -7.07 6.43
N ILE A 139 -6.00 -6.69 6.90
CA ILE A 139 -7.11 -6.30 6.01
C ILE A 139 -6.74 -5.03 5.24
N SER A 140 -6.22 -4.01 5.91
CA SER A 140 -5.79 -2.77 5.27
C SER A 140 -4.74 -3.02 4.19
N TYR A 141 -3.73 -3.82 4.51
CA TYR A 141 -2.69 -4.22 3.55
C TYR A 141 -3.27 -4.97 2.34
N ARG A 142 -4.15 -5.95 2.58
CA ARG A 142 -4.80 -6.72 1.49
C ARG A 142 -5.68 -5.84 0.60
N LEU A 143 -6.41 -4.88 1.19
CA LEU A 143 -7.21 -3.92 0.43
C LEU A 143 -6.33 -3.03 -0.44
N GLU A 144 -5.21 -2.55 0.09
CA GLU A 144 -4.24 -1.76 -0.67
C GLU A 144 -3.67 -2.54 -1.86
N GLN A 145 -3.24 -3.80 -1.64
CA GLN A 145 -2.75 -4.66 -2.71
C GLN A 145 -3.83 -4.96 -3.77
N LEU A 146 -5.07 -5.18 -3.34
CA LEU A 146 -6.19 -5.41 -4.26
C LEU A 146 -6.48 -4.17 -5.10
N LEU A 147 -6.51 -2.98 -4.47
CA LEU A 147 -6.68 -1.71 -5.18
C LEU A 147 -5.56 -1.48 -6.20
N LYS A 148 -4.32 -1.69 -5.80
CA LYS A 148 -3.16 -1.60 -6.70
C LYS A 148 -3.30 -2.55 -7.90
N SER A 149 -3.64 -3.81 -7.66
CA SER A 149 -3.86 -4.80 -8.73
C SER A 149 -5.02 -4.43 -9.65
N ALA A 150 -6.11 -3.89 -9.11
CA ALA A 150 -7.25 -3.43 -9.90
C ALA A 150 -6.85 -2.25 -10.81
N LEU A 151 -6.11 -1.28 -10.28
CA LEU A 151 -5.59 -0.15 -11.05
C LEU A 151 -4.60 -0.60 -12.12
N ASP A 152 -3.71 -1.55 -11.83
CA ASP A 152 -2.80 -2.13 -12.81
C ASP A 152 -3.58 -2.83 -13.96
N THR A 153 -4.67 -3.51 -13.63
CA THR A 153 -5.53 -4.16 -14.64
C THR A 153 -6.22 -3.14 -15.54
N VAL A 154 -6.76 -2.07 -14.96
CA VAL A 154 -7.37 -0.96 -15.73
C VAL A 154 -6.32 -0.32 -16.64
N PHE A 155 -5.15 0.01 -16.10
CA PHE A 155 -4.04 0.59 -16.84
C PHE A 155 -3.58 -0.32 -17.99
N ALA A 156 -3.37 -1.61 -17.74
CA ALA A 156 -2.99 -2.57 -18.78
C ALA A 156 -4.05 -2.68 -19.90
N THR A 157 -5.33 -2.61 -19.53
CA THR A 157 -6.44 -2.66 -20.49
C THR A 157 -6.47 -1.40 -21.37
N LEU A 158 -6.30 -0.21 -20.76
CA LEU A 158 -6.23 1.06 -21.47
C LEU A 158 -5.03 1.11 -22.41
N ASN A 159 -3.86 0.67 -21.97
CA ASN A 159 -2.66 0.63 -22.80
C ASN A 159 -2.80 -0.29 -24.01
N LYS A 160 -3.47 -1.45 -23.86
CA LYS A 160 -3.79 -2.31 -25.00
C LYS A 160 -4.71 -1.62 -25.99
N ARG A 161 -5.69 -0.85 -25.52
CA ARG A 161 -6.60 -0.08 -26.36
C ARG A 161 -5.88 1.03 -27.13
N VAL A 162 -5.05 1.80 -26.44
CA VAL A 162 -4.26 2.89 -27.03
C VAL A 162 -3.07 2.35 -27.82
N ARG A 163 -2.78 1.04 -27.72
CA ARG A 163 -1.60 0.38 -28.32
C ARG A 163 -0.29 1.07 -27.97
N LEU A 164 -0.17 1.56 -26.72
CA LEU A 164 1.10 2.04 -26.20
C LEU A 164 2.06 0.86 -26.02
N GLY A 165 3.27 1.02 -26.54
CA GLY A 165 4.31 0.02 -26.39
C GLY A 165 4.91 0.04 -24.96
N GLU A 166 5.52 -1.06 -24.56
CA GLU A 166 6.19 -1.16 -23.27
C GLU A 166 7.33 -0.13 -23.13
N HIS A 167 7.98 0.20 -24.24
CA HIS A 167 9.05 1.20 -24.26
C HIS A 167 8.53 2.60 -23.93
N GLU A 168 7.42 3.02 -24.56
CA GLU A 168 6.79 4.30 -24.29
C GLU A 168 6.34 4.43 -22.84
N LEU A 169 5.75 3.37 -22.27
CA LEU A 169 5.34 3.36 -20.87
C LEU A 169 6.52 3.52 -19.92
N LYS A 170 7.60 2.77 -20.14
CA LYS A 170 8.83 2.89 -19.33
C LYS A 170 9.45 4.28 -19.45
N MET A 171 9.38 4.88 -20.63
CA MET A 171 9.87 6.23 -20.86
C MET A 171 9.06 7.26 -20.08
N MET A 172 7.72 7.20 -20.14
CA MET A 172 6.83 8.07 -19.37
C MET A 172 7.12 7.96 -17.86
N GLN A 173 7.19 6.73 -17.34
CA GLN A 173 7.51 6.47 -15.93
C GLN A 173 8.87 7.07 -15.54
N LYS A 174 9.90 6.88 -16.36
CA LYS A 174 11.25 7.41 -16.09
C LYS A 174 11.29 8.94 -16.06
N ILE A 175 10.59 9.59 -16.99
CA ILE A 175 10.47 11.05 -17.04
C ILE A 175 9.75 11.55 -15.79
N ALA A 176 8.56 11.02 -15.50
CA ALA A 176 7.73 11.44 -14.37
C ALA A 176 8.44 11.24 -13.01
N SER A 177 9.12 10.09 -12.80
CA SER A 177 9.90 9.82 -11.59
C SER A 177 11.07 10.80 -11.42
N LYS A 178 11.82 11.13 -12.48
CA LYS A 178 12.87 12.16 -12.38
C LYS A 178 12.33 13.53 -12.01
N ILE A 179 11.17 13.91 -12.56
CA ILE A 179 10.52 15.17 -12.19
C ILE A 179 10.04 15.11 -10.74
N ALA A 180 9.44 14.01 -10.31
CA ALA A 180 8.98 13.82 -8.94
C ALA A 180 10.12 14.04 -7.93
N LYS A 181 11.28 13.42 -8.16
CA LYS A 181 12.48 13.61 -7.33
C LYS A 181 12.95 15.06 -7.30
N PHE A 182 12.98 15.70 -8.44
CA PHE A 182 13.43 17.10 -8.56
C PHE A 182 12.49 18.09 -7.86
N GLU A 183 11.17 17.89 -8.02
CA GLU A 183 10.12 18.73 -7.42
C GLU A 183 9.80 18.34 -5.97
N ASN A 184 10.49 17.32 -5.42
CA ASN A 184 10.23 16.75 -4.08
C ASN A 184 8.78 16.29 -3.89
N LEU A 185 8.21 15.65 -4.93
CA LEU A 185 6.91 14.99 -4.89
C LEU A 185 7.06 13.54 -4.43
N ASN A 186 5.97 12.97 -3.92
CA ASN A 186 5.92 11.54 -3.63
C ASN A 186 5.95 10.73 -4.93
N GLU A 187 7.00 9.93 -5.15
CA GLU A 187 7.19 9.15 -6.38
C GLU A 187 6.08 8.12 -6.60
N GLU A 188 5.58 7.50 -5.53
CA GLU A 188 4.50 6.50 -5.62
C GLU A 188 3.19 7.16 -6.06
N GLU A 189 2.88 8.36 -5.54
CA GLU A 189 1.72 9.14 -5.97
C GLU A 189 1.81 9.55 -7.44
N VAL A 190 3.00 10.01 -7.89
CA VAL A 190 3.20 10.38 -9.30
C VAL A 190 3.09 9.16 -10.21
N GLU A 191 3.62 8.01 -9.81
CA GLU A 191 3.49 6.76 -10.58
C GLU A 191 2.02 6.32 -10.67
N LEU A 192 1.29 6.36 -9.56
CA LEU A 192 -0.12 6.01 -9.52
C LEU A 192 -0.97 6.96 -10.35
N ALA A 193 -0.71 8.27 -10.26
CA ALA A 193 -1.36 9.28 -11.09
C ALA A 193 -1.10 9.04 -12.59
N LEU A 194 0.15 8.73 -12.97
CA LEU A 194 0.50 8.43 -14.36
C LEU A 194 -0.26 7.21 -14.91
N ARG A 195 -0.50 6.21 -14.08
CA ARG A 195 -1.25 5.01 -14.45
C ARG A 195 -2.75 5.25 -14.61
N THR A 196 -3.30 6.23 -13.91
CA THR A 196 -4.75 6.45 -13.83
C THR A 196 -5.24 7.66 -14.61
N VAL A 197 -4.36 8.62 -14.93
CA VAL A 197 -4.71 9.90 -15.57
C VAL A 197 -5.53 9.74 -16.83
N ASN A 198 -5.29 8.70 -17.60
CA ASN A 198 -5.93 8.43 -18.89
C ASN A 198 -7.09 7.42 -18.80
N VAL A 199 -7.66 7.19 -17.60
CA VAL A 199 -8.81 6.27 -17.46
C VAL A 199 -9.97 6.67 -18.34
N GLY A 200 -10.18 7.95 -18.61
CA GLY A 200 -11.20 8.46 -19.50
C GLY A 200 -11.04 8.11 -20.99
N TYR A 201 -9.91 7.53 -21.38
CA TYR A 201 -9.73 7.01 -22.75
C TYR A 201 -10.77 5.95 -23.13
N VAL A 202 -11.45 5.34 -22.15
CA VAL A 202 -12.56 4.41 -22.40
C VAL A 202 -13.69 5.07 -23.20
N GLY A 203 -13.88 6.39 -23.07
CA GLY A 203 -14.89 7.19 -23.78
C GLY A 203 -14.46 7.67 -25.17
N ILE A 204 -13.20 7.50 -25.56
CA ILE A 204 -12.65 8.01 -26.82
C ILE A 204 -12.72 6.96 -27.92
N ARG A 205 -13.06 7.36 -29.14
CA ARG A 205 -13.15 6.45 -30.30
C ARG A 205 -11.76 5.98 -30.77
N ASP A 206 -11.66 4.73 -31.21
CA ASP A 206 -10.38 4.14 -31.61
C ASP A 206 -9.75 4.84 -32.83
N GLU A 207 -10.56 5.33 -33.77
CA GLU A 207 -10.09 6.07 -34.94
C GLU A 207 -9.38 7.38 -34.57
N LEU A 208 -9.76 7.99 -33.45
CA LEU A 208 -9.12 9.20 -32.97
C LEU A 208 -7.70 8.92 -32.45
N PHE A 209 -7.48 7.79 -31.78
CA PHE A 209 -6.15 7.38 -31.38
C PHE A 209 -5.22 7.12 -32.56
N GLU A 210 -5.72 6.49 -33.65
CA GLU A 210 -4.91 6.26 -34.84
C GLU A 210 -4.50 7.59 -35.51
N ARG A 211 -5.38 8.60 -35.52
CA ARG A 211 -5.04 9.94 -36.05
C ARG A 211 -4.00 10.65 -35.18
N ILE A 212 -4.11 10.55 -33.85
CA ILE A 212 -3.13 11.12 -32.92
C ILE A 212 -1.75 10.49 -33.19
N LYS A 213 -1.67 9.17 -33.25
CA LYS A 213 -0.42 8.45 -33.49
C LYS A 213 0.23 8.78 -34.82
N SER A 214 -0.57 8.96 -35.86
CA SER A 214 -0.07 9.35 -37.18
C SER A 214 0.35 10.80 -37.27
N GLY A 215 0.11 11.62 -36.23
CA GLY A 215 0.32 13.06 -36.26
C GLY A 215 -0.70 13.83 -37.12
N ASN A 216 -1.76 13.16 -37.57
CA ASN A 216 -2.77 13.68 -38.49
C ASN A 216 -4.03 14.07 -37.71
N ILE A 217 -3.89 14.95 -36.74
CA ILE A 217 -4.95 15.41 -35.85
C ILE A 217 -5.37 16.82 -36.19
N SER A 218 -6.65 17.02 -36.46
CA SER A 218 -7.23 18.35 -36.63
C SER A 218 -7.46 19.04 -35.27
N PRO A 219 -7.68 20.38 -35.22
CA PRO A 219 -8.05 21.05 -33.98
C PRO A 219 -9.33 20.48 -33.36
N GLU A 220 -10.32 20.09 -34.20
CA GLU A 220 -11.58 19.48 -33.77
C GLU A 220 -11.33 18.10 -33.15
N ASP A 221 -10.48 17.27 -33.76
CA ASP A 221 -10.06 15.98 -33.25
C ASP A 221 -9.36 16.11 -31.88
N TYR A 222 -8.52 17.14 -31.74
CA TYR A 222 -7.84 17.40 -30.46
C TYR A 222 -8.83 17.81 -29.36
N GLN A 223 -9.82 18.66 -29.69
CA GLN A 223 -10.87 19.01 -28.74
C GLN A 223 -11.73 17.80 -28.34
N GLU A 224 -12.04 16.92 -29.30
CA GLU A 224 -12.75 15.69 -28.99
C GLU A 224 -11.89 14.76 -28.08
N PHE A 225 -10.60 14.67 -28.35
CA PHE A 225 -9.68 13.89 -27.53
C PHE A 225 -9.61 14.41 -26.09
N LEU A 226 -9.58 15.73 -25.87
CA LEU A 226 -9.54 16.33 -24.54
C LEU A 226 -10.75 16.00 -23.66
N LYS A 227 -11.85 15.50 -24.23
CA LYS A 227 -13.01 15.03 -23.45
C LYS A 227 -12.67 13.85 -22.53
N HIS A 228 -11.56 13.14 -22.78
CA HIS A 228 -11.13 12.08 -21.87
C HIS A 228 -10.85 12.59 -20.45
N VAL A 229 -10.47 13.86 -20.32
CA VAL A 229 -10.25 14.49 -19.00
C VAL A 229 -11.55 14.51 -18.19
N ASP A 230 -12.67 14.92 -18.83
CA ASP A 230 -13.97 14.96 -18.16
C ASP A 230 -14.50 13.55 -17.86
N TYR A 231 -14.39 12.62 -18.82
CA TYR A 231 -14.76 11.22 -18.60
C TYR A 231 -13.92 10.57 -17.48
N GLY A 232 -12.61 10.85 -17.46
CA GLY A 232 -11.71 10.38 -16.41
C GLY A 232 -12.08 10.93 -15.05
N TYR A 233 -12.38 12.22 -14.98
CA TYR A 233 -12.82 12.88 -13.75
C TYR A 233 -14.10 12.23 -13.18
N GLU A 234 -15.12 12.00 -14.03
CA GLU A 234 -16.36 11.35 -13.61
C GLU A 234 -16.09 9.95 -13.02
N ILE A 235 -15.29 9.14 -13.71
CA ILE A 235 -14.93 7.79 -13.26
C ILE A 235 -14.19 7.84 -11.92
N LEU A 236 -13.15 8.68 -11.82
CA LEU A 236 -12.30 8.74 -10.61
C LEU A 236 -13.06 9.33 -9.42
N ARG A 237 -13.93 10.29 -9.63
CA ARG A 237 -14.82 10.84 -8.60
C ARG A 237 -15.79 9.79 -8.06
N ASP A 238 -16.43 9.02 -8.96
CA ASP A 238 -17.39 7.98 -8.59
C ASP A 238 -16.72 6.80 -7.89
N MET A 239 -15.42 6.61 -8.11
CA MET A 239 -14.57 5.66 -7.38
C MET A 239 -14.05 6.19 -6.04
N GLU A 240 -14.35 7.45 -5.68
CA GLU A 240 -13.77 8.12 -4.51
C GLU A 240 -12.23 8.09 -4.49
N ALA A 241 -11.62 8.23 -5.67
CA ALA A 241 -10.17 8.20 -5.82
C ALA A 241 -9.49 9.29 -4.99
N PRO A 242 -8.25 9.09 -4.52
CA PRO A 242 -7.48 10.12 -3.82
C PRO A 242 -7.38 11.43 -4.60
N ASN A 243 -7.41 12.57 -3.90
CA ASN A 243 -7.43 13.90 -4.52
C ASN A 243 -6.28 14.12 -5.52
N PHE A 244 -5.08 13.65 -5.22
CA PHE A 244 -3.93 13.81 -6.11
C PHE A 244 -4.13 13.12 -7.48
N ILE A 245 -4.86 11.99 -7.52
CA ILE A 245 -5.23 11.29 -8.76
C ILE A 245 -6.26 12.11 -9.54
N ILE A 246 -7.28 12.63 -8.84
CA ILE A 246 -8.32 13.46 -9.44
C ILE A 246 -7.71 14.75 -10.03
N GLU A 247 -6.83 15.41 -9.28
CA GLU A 247 -6.12 16.61 -9.72
C GLU A 247 -5.21 16.33 -10.92
N ALA A 248 -4.45 15.23 -10.88
CA ALA A 248 -3.64 14.83 -12.03
C ALA A 248 -4.52 14.64 -13.28
N CYS A 249 -5.64 13.93 -13.18
CA CYS A 249 -6.56 13.72 -14.28
C CYS A 249 -7.15 15.03 -14.82
N LEU A 250 -7.59 15.93 -13.94
CA LEU A 250 -8.22 17.18 -14.34
C LEU A 250 -7.28 18.17 -15.02
N TYR A 251 -5.99 18.16 -14.64
CA TYR A 251 -5.08 19.26 -14.95
C TYR A 251 -3.81 18.86 -15.74
N HIS A 252 -3.67 17.59 -16.18
CA HIS A 252 -2.46 17.18 -16.94
C HIS A 252 -2.35 17.82 -18.33
N HIS A 253 -3.43 18.39 -18.84
CA HIS A 253 -3.43 19.20 -20.06
C HIS A 253 -3.47 20.72 -19.79
N GLU A 254 -3.11 21.14 -18.58
CA GLU A 254 -2.86 22.53 -18.27
C GLU A 254 -1.41 22.91 -18.54
N PHE A 255 -1.21 24.17 -18.92
CA PHE A 255 0.11 24.70 -19.28
C PHE A 255 0.37 26.01 -18.54
N LEU A 256 1.66 26.29 -18.22
CA LEU A 256 2.07 27.49 -17.48
C LEU A 256 1.67 28.79 -18.19
N ASP A 257 1.59 28.78 -19.53
CA ASP A 257 1.18 29.91 -20.36
C ASP A 257 -0.33 30.15 -20.38
N GLY A 258 -1.12 29.33 -19.68
CA GLY A 258 -2.58 29.41 -19.64
C GLY A 258 -3.29 28.91 -20.90
N SER A 259 -2.57 28.27 -21.83
CA SER A 259 -3.15 27.71 -23.07
C SER A 259 -3.71 26.31 -22.89
N GLY A 260 -3.81 25.82 -21.66
CA GLY A 260 -4.37 24.52 -21.33
C GLY A 260 -5.88 24.44 -21.43
N LEU A 261 -6.44 23.25 -21.13
CA LEU A 261 -7.86 22.94 -21.30
C LEU A 261 -8.78 23.87 -20.49
N ARG A 262 -8.38 24.22 -19.26
CA ARG A 262 -9.16 25.05 -18.33
C ARG A 262 -8.59 26.46 -18.17
N GLY A 263 -7.43 26.74 -18.77
CA GLY A 263 -6.77 28.04 -18.74
C GLY A 263 -6.22 28.44 -17.38
N LEU A 264 -5.78 27.47 -16.58
CA LEU A 264 -5.18 27.71 -15.28
C LEU A 264 -3.82 28.41 -15.42
N LYS A 265 -3.47 29.22 -14.41
CA LYS A 265 -2.16 29.84 -14.32
C LYS A 265 -1.21 28.96 -13.50
N GLU A 266 0.09 29.21 -13.66
CA GLU A 266 1.15 28.43 -13.00
C GLU A 266 0.90 28.13 -11.52
N SER A 267 0.44 29.12 -10.73
CA SER A 267 0.18 28.97 -9.30
C SER A 267 -0.95 27.99 -8.96
N ASP A 268 -1.84 27.75 -9.92
CA ASP A 268 -3.07 26.99 -9.70
C ASP A 268 -2.98 25.57 -10.27
N ILE A 269 -1.90 25.26 -10.99
CA ILE A 269 -1.66 23.93 -11.56
C ILE A 269 -0.91 23.05 -10.57
N PRO A 270 -1.49 21.92 -10.11
CA PRO A 270 -0.80 20.99 -9.24
C PRO A 270 0.49 20.47 -9.90
N ARG A 271 1.60 20.42 -9.15
CA ARG A 271 2.90 19.97 -9.68
C ARG A 271 2.86 18.54 -10.21
N ILE A 272 2.08 17.67 -9.59
CA ILE A 272 1.87 16.30 -10.06
C ILE A 272 1.24 16.26 -11.46
N SER A 273 0.28 17.16 -11.74
CA SER A 273 -0.36 17.28 -13.05
C SER A 273 0.63 17.72 -14.13
N LEU A 274 1.52 18.67 -13.81
CA LEU A 274 2.59 19.08 -14.71
C LEU A 274 3.58 17.94 -15.00
N ALA A 275 3.96 17.16 -14.00
CA ALA A 275 4.89 16.03 -14.16
C ALA A 275 4.30 14.97 -15.09
N VAL A 276 3.05 14.60 -14.88
CA VAL A 276 2.33 13.59 -15.68
C VAL A 276 2.07 14.11 -17.10
N GLY A 277 1.55 15.32 -17.23
CA GLY A 277 1.25 15.94 -18.54
C GLY A 277 2.51 16.16 -19.38
N PHE A 278 3.65 16.53 -18.77
CA PHE A 278 4.92 16.64 -19.49
C PHE A 278 5.36 15.31 -20.05
N ALA A 279 5.35 14.25 -19.22
CA ALA A 279 5.74 12.90 -19.65
C ALA A 279 4.85 12.40 -20.81
N GLU A 280 3.55 12.63 -20.73
CA GLU A 280 2.60 12.27 -21.78
C GLU A 280 2.85 13.04 -23.07
N ASN A 281 2.97 14.36 -23.02
CA ASN A 281 3.18 15.18 -24.21
C ASN A 281 4.49 14.82 -24.95
N VAL A 282 5.56 14.53 -24.20
CA VAL A 282 6.84 14.11 -24.80
C VAL A 282 6.71 12.75 -25.47
N VAL A 283 6.08 11.78 -24.82
CA VAL A 283 6.12 10.37 -25.26
C VAL A 283 4.97 10.04 -26.19
N LEU A 284 3.71 10.36 -25.81
CA LEU A 284 2.52 9.99 -26.57
C LEU A 284 2.34 10.91 -27.79
N PHE A 285 2.42 12.23 -27.58
CA PHE A 285 2.23 13.20 -28.65
C PHE A 285 3.52 13.53 -29.41
N LYS A 286 4.67 13.04 -28.93
CA LYS A 286 6.00 13.28 -29.51
C LYS A 286 6.26 14.77 -29.73
N TRP A 287 5.81 15.60 -28.80
CA TRP A 287 6.06 17.01 -28.85
C TRP A 287 7.53 17.29 -28.52
N ASP A 288 8.15 18.03 -29.41
CA ASP A 288 9.52 18.51 -29.22
C ASP A 288 9.58 19.72 -28.28
N GLU A 289 10.81 20.12 -27.92
CA GLU A 289 11.05 21.24 -27.02
C GLU A 289 10.44 22.55 -27.55
N SER A 290 10.35 22.75 -28.86
CA SER A 290 9.80 23.97 -29.45
C SER A 290 8.32 24.13 -29.18
N LYS A 291 7.55 23.02 -29.14
CA LYS A 291 6.12 23.00 -28.85
C LYS A 291 5.82 23.11 -27.35
N LEU A 292 6.75 22.67 -26.51
CA LEU A 292 6.57 22.62 -25.06
C LEU A 292 7.16 23.84 -24.32
N LYS A 293 8.01 24.62 -25.00
CA LYS A 293 8.66 25.79 -24.42
C LYS A 293 7.64 26.82 -23.94
N GLY A 294 7.79 27.29 -22.70
CA GLY A 294 6.84 28.20 -22.04
C GLY A 294 5.60 27.52 -21.47
N LYS A 295 5.34 26.25 -21.81
CA LYS A 295 4.22 25.45 -21.31
C LYS A 295 4.58 24.68 -20.04
N TYR A 296 5.86 24.37 -19.86
CA TYR A 296 6.39 23.64 -18.72
C TYR A 296 7.65 24.31 -18.16
N PRO A 297 8.05 24.02 -16.90
CA PRO A 297 9.26 24.54 -16.31
C PRO A 297 10.51 24.17 -17.14
N GLU A 298 11.46 25.09 -17.28
CA GLU A 298 12.72 24.86 -17.99
C GLU A 298 13.53 23.70 -17.38
N SER A 299 13.40 23.49 -16.08
CA SER A 299 14.01 22.36 -15.37
C SER A 299 13.60 21.01 -15.92
N PHE A 300 12.35 20.86 -16.41
CA PHE A 300 11.86 19.59 -16.95
C PHE A 300 12.58 19.17 -18.23
N PHE A 301 12.94 20.15 -19.07
CA PHE A 301 13.74 19.88 -20.28
C PHE A 301 15.16 19.44 -19.94
N ASN A 302 15.76 20.03 -18.91
CA ASN A 302 17.07 19.60 -18.43
C ASN A 302 17.06 18.16 -17.92
N LEU A 303 16.00 17.77 -17.20
CA LEU A 303 15.80 16.40 -16.75
C LEU A 303 15.56 15.44 -17.92
N LEU A 304 14.77 15.85 -18.94
CA LEU A 304 14.52 15.05 -20.14
C LEU A 304 15.81 14.72 -20.90
N ARG A 305 16.72 15.70 -21.06
CA ARG A 305 18.02 15.49 -21.71
C ARG A 305 18.87 14.45 -20.97
N GLN A 306 18.80 14.40 -19.65
CA GLN A 306 19.46 13.36 -18.85
C GLN A 306 18.83 11.98 -19.04
N VAL A 307 17.51 11.88 -19.23
CA VAL A 307 16.85 10.61 -19.52
C VAL A 307 17.31 10.03 -20.86
N GLY A 308 17.47 10.89 -21.87
CA GLY A 308 17.96 10.49 -23.20
C GLY A 308 19.38 9.91 -23.18
N SER A 309 20.28 10.43 -22.32
CA SER A 309 21.63 9.91 -22.16
C SER A 309 21.70 8.55 -21.46
N ASP A 310 20.70 8.22 -20.64
CA ASP A 310 20.62 6.93 -19.91
C ASP A 310 20.01 5.80 -20.77
N LEU A 311 19.55 6.09 -21.99
CA LEU A 311 18.92 5.15 -22.92
C LEU A 311 19.79 4.84 -24.16
N SER A 312 20.88 5.54 -24.30
CA SER A 312 21.91 5.32 -25.35
C SER A 312 23.03 4.41 -24.82
#